data_fb63db1315f386fe9230cf43e6566723
#
_entry.id   fb63db1315f386fe9230cf43e6566723
#
_cell.length_a   1.000
_cell.length_b   1.000
_cell.length_c   1.000
_cell.angle_alpha   90.00
_cell.angle_beta   90.00
_cell.angle_gamma   90.00
#
_symmetry.space_group_name_H-M   'P 1'
#
loop_
_entity.id
_entity.type
_entity.pdbx_description
1 polymer ?
#
loop_
_entity_poly.entity_id
_entity_poly.type
_entity_poly.pdbx_seq_one_letter_code
_entity_poly.pdbx_strand_id
1 'polypeptide(L)'
;LAMRIALLGGTGDIGEGLALRWAFHSDHEVVIGSRDPEKARSKADDYQAEIESRGVDTKLTGFQNGMAADRADVVVLAVPAYHIADTIEAVEDSLDEGDILITPATGMKRDAEGFHYHKPGAGSVTKLAVEAAPEGVPVVGAFHNLAAGRLTDLDAELGIDTLLISDDESAKSTVASLAEDIDGLRALDAGGIANAAEVESVTPLLINVAMNNDGLHDLGVRFD
;
A
#
# COMPACT_ATOMS: atom_id res chain seq x y z
N LEU A 1 -9.51 -0.98 16.56
CA LEU A 1 -9.09 0.29 17.17
C LEU A 1 -8.72 1.26 16.03
N ALA A 2 -9.23 2.49 16.05
CA ALA A 2 -8.87 3.48 15.03
C ALA A 2 -7.36 3.78 15.11
N MET A 3 -6.71 3.82 13.95
CA MET A 3 -5.28 4.11 13.78
C MET A 3 -5.10 5.31 12.86
N ARG A 4 -3.92 5.89 12.87
CA ARG A 4 -3.50 6.90 11.90
C ARG A 4 -2.62 6.24 10.86
N ILE A 5 -3.04 6.31 9.60
CA ILE A 5 -2.38 5.67 8.47
C ILE A 5 -1.83 6.75 7.55
N ALA A 6 -0.52 6.87 7.44
CA ALA A 6 0.11 7.75 6.46
C ALA A 6 0.39 6.98 5.16
N LEU A 7 0.06 7.60 4.03
CA LEU A 7 0.42 7.09 2.71
C LEU A 7 1.46 8.02 2.09
N LEU A 8 2.73 7.63 2.14
CA LEU A 8 3.80 8.37 1.46
C LEU A 8 3.73 8.07 -0.03
N GLY A 9 3.58 9.12 -0.84
CA GLY A 9 3.17 8.97 -2.23
C GLY A 9 1.67 8.73 -2.40
N GLY A 10 0.85 9.05 -1.39
CA GLY A 10 -0.61 8.90 -1.39
C GLY A 10 -1.36 9.70 -2.47
N THR A 11 -0.63 10.49 -3.26
CA THR A 11 -1.15 11.19 -4.44
C THR A 11 -1.03 10.38 -5.73
N GLY A 12 -0.49 9.15 -5.68
CA GLY A 12 -0.39 8.20 -6.80
C GLY A 12 -1.53 7.19 -6.76
N ASP A 13 -1.67 6.41 -7.84
CA ASP A 13 -2.84 5.55 -8.09
C ASP A 13 -3.12 4.54 -6.96
N ILE A 14 -2.11 3.80 -6.48
CA ILE A 14 -2.29 2.82 -5.39
C ILE A 14 -2.53 3.53 -4.05
N GLY A 15 -1.86 4.67 -3.82
CA GLY A 15 -2.05 5.47 -2.62
C GLY A 15 -3.45 6.08 -2.56
N GLU A 16 -3.98 6.59 -3.67
CA GLU A 16 -5.35 7.08 -3.80
C GLU A 16 -6.35 5.97 -3.47
N GLY A 17 -6.18 4.80 -4.10
CA GLY A 17 -7.08 3.68 -3.89
C GLY A 17 -7.16 3.21 -2.43
N LEU A 18 -6.02 3.04 -1.77
CA LEU A 18 -5.97 2.64 -0.37
C LEU A 18 -6.52 3.74 0.56
N ALA A 19 -6.20 5.02 0.29
CA ALA A 19 -6.72 6.15 1.06
C ALA A 19 -8.24 6.21 1.02
N LEU A 20 -8.83 6.12 -0.18
CA LEU A 20 -10.28 6.14 -0.37
C LEU A 20 -10.96 4.95 0.32
N ARG A 21 -10.40 3.74 0.20
CA ARG A 21 -10.98 2.53 0.82
C ARG A 21 -10.98 2.62 2.35
N TRP A 22 -9.87 2.98 2.98
CA TRP A 22 -9.85 3.14 4.44
C TRP A 22 -10.74 4.28 4.92
N ALA A 23 -10.73 5.42 4.24
CA ALA A 23 -11.59 6.54 4.59
C ALA A 23 -13.09 6.23 4.45
N PHE A 24 -13.46 5.33 3.51
CA PHE A 24 -14.85 4.96 3.26
C PHE A 24 -15.36 3.82 4.15
N HIS A 25 -14.49 2.83 4.47
CA HIS A 25 -14.90 1.61 5.14
C HIS A 25 -14.54 1.56 6.63
N SER A 26 -13.79 2.54 7.15
CA SER A 26 -13.28 2.49 8.53
C SER A 26 -13.27 3.87 9.20
N ASP A 27 -13.03 3.86 10.51
CA ASP A 27 -12.85 5.07 11.32
C ASP A 27 -11.37 5.50 11.43
N HIS A 28 -10.47 4.99 10.56
CA HIS A 28 -9.08 5.37 10.56
C HIS A 28 -8.88 6.83 10.11
N GLU A 29 -7.92 7.51 10.73
CA GLU A 29 -7.44 8.80 10.24
C GLU A 29 -6.42 8.57 9.12
N VAL A 30 -6.71 9.07 7.92
CA VAL A 30 -5.86 8.91 6.74
C VAL A 30 -5.04 10.18 6.49
N VAL A 31 -3.72 10.02 6.41
CA VAL A 31 -2.78 11.11 6.20
C VAL A 31 -2.10 10.94 4.84
N ILE A 32 -2.30 11.89 3.94
CA ILE A 32 -1.67 11.88 2.61
C ILE A 32 -0.30 12.54 2.69
N GLY A 33 0.73 11.78 2.35
CA GLY A 33 2.10 12.25 2.26
C GLY A 33 2.52 12.52 0.82
N SER A 34 3.24 13.61 0.60
CA SER A 34 3.89 13.94 -0.67
C SER A 34 5.19 14.71 -0.42
N ARG A 35 6.08 14.71 -1.42
CA ARG A 35 7.23 15.62 -1.42
C ARG A 35 6.81 17.08 -1.55
N ASP A 36 5.66 17.31 -2.19
CA ASP A 36 5.01 18.61 -2.32
C ASP A 36 3.81 18.68 -1.34
N PRO A 37 3.89 19.47 -0.26
CA PRO A 37 2.85 19.55 0.75
C PRO A 37 1.55 20.21 0.24
N GLU A 38 1.61 21.06 -0.78
CA GLU A 38 0.40 21.66 -1.37
C GLU A 38 -0.36 20.61 -2.17
N LYS A 39 0.36 19.78 -2.93
CA LYS A 39 -0.24 18.64 -3.63
C LYS A 39 -0.85 17.64 -2.65
N ALA A 40 -0.20 17.36 -1.52
CA ALA A 40 -0.75 16.48 -0.49
C ALA A 40 -2.07 17.01 0.08
N ARG A 41 -2.13 18.30 0.42
CA ARG A 41 -3.35 18.95 0.93
C ARG A 41 -4.48 18.93 -0.08
N SER A 42 -4.20 19.36 -1.32
CA SER A 42 -5.20 19.37 -2.39
C SER A 42 -5.79 17.98 -2.63
N LYS A 43 -4.95 16.94 -2.63
CA LYS A 43 -5.42 15.56 -2.81
C LYS A 43 -6.21 15.04 -1.59
N ALA A 44 -5.81 15.38 -0.38
CA ALA A 44 -6.57 15.03 0.81
C ALA A 44 -7.96 15.69 0.79
N ASP A 45 -8.06 16.96 0.39
CA ASP A 45 -9.34 17.67 0.25
C ASP A 45 -10.22 17.02 -0.84
N ASP A 46 -9.64 16.64 -1.98
CA ASP A 46 -10.36 15.96 -3.07
C ASP A 46 -10.92 14.60 -2.59
N TYR A 47 -10.10 13.80 -1.89
CA TYR A 47 -10.52 12.48 -1.38
C TYR A 47 -11.58 12.62 -0.28
N GLN A 48 -11.42 13.59 0.61
CA GLN A 48 -12.42 13.86 1.64
C GLN A 48 -13.77 14.25 1.02
N ALA A 49 -13.76 15.15 0.02
CA ALA A 49 -14.98 15.55 -0.68
C ALA A 49 -15.67 14.36 -1.39
N GLU A 50 -14.91 13.44 -1.99
CA GLU A 50 -15.46 12.23 -2.60
C GLU A 50 -16.17 11.36 -1.56
N ILE A 51 -15.55 11.12 -0.40
CA ILE A 51 -16.11 10.28 0.67
C ILE A 51 -17.33 10.95 1.31
N GLU A 52 -17.27 12.26 1.59
CA GLU A 52 -18.39 13.03 2.15
C GLU A 52 -19.58 13.08 1.19
N SER A 53 -19.33 13.12 -0.14
CA SER A 53 -20.41 13.07 -1.15
C SER A 53 -21.20 11.76 -1.10
N ARG A 54 -20.61 10.69 -0.54
CA ARG A 54 -21.24 9.38 -0.31
C ARG A 54 -21.87 9.25 1.08
N GLY A 55 -21.87 10.34 1.87
CA GLY A 55 -22.53 10.41 3.17
C GLY A 55 -21.72 9.83 4.33
N VAL A 56 -20.42 9.60 4.15
CA VAL A 56 -19.51 9.15 5.20
C VAL A 56 -18.74 10.37 5.73
N ASP A 57 -18.76 10.57 7.05
CA ASP A 57 -17.93 11.57 7.73
C ASP A 57 -16.55 10.96 7.97
N THR A 58 -15.52 11.60 7.44
CA THR A 58 -14.14 11.09 7.50
C THR A 58 -13.15 12.22 7.68
N LYS A 59 -11.93 11.90 8.08
CA LYS A 59 -10.86 12.86 8.24
C LYS A 59 -9.65 12.44 7.41
N LEU A 60 -9.43 13.18 6.32
CA LEU A 60 -8.20 13.11 5.55
C LEU A 60 -7.41 14.42 5.71
N THR A 61 -6.10 14.29 5.85
CA THR A 61 -5.19 15.43 5.94
C THR A 61 -3.98 15.23 5.04
N GLY A 62 -3.38 16.32 4.57
CA GLY A 62 -2.22 16.27 3.67
C GLY A 62 -1.02 17.00 4.23
N PHE A 63 0.16 16.36 4.19
CA PHE A 63 1.42 16.90 4.68
C PHE A 63 2.60 16.54 3.78
N GLN A 64 3.74 17.17 4.04
CA GLN A 64 5.02 16.70 3.52
C GLN A 64 5.35 15.32 4.14
N ASN A 65 6.06 14.43 3.41
CA ASN A 65 6.25 13.04 3.79
C ASN A 65 6.74 12.83 5.25
N GLY A 66 7.75 13.57 5.70
CA GLY A 66 8.24 13.43 7.08
C GLY A 66 7.18 13.82 8.12
N MET A 67 6.44 14.91 7.89
CA MET A 67 5.34 15.31 8.76
C MET A 67 4.15 14.33 8.73
N ALA A 68 3.94 13.64 7.61
CA ALA A 68 2.92 12.60 7.51
C ALA A 68 3.33 11.36 8.32
N ALA A 69 4.59 10.92 8.18
CA ALA A 69 5.14 9.80 8.93
C ALA A 69 5.11 10.05 10.44
N ASP A 70 5.59 11.21 10.92
CA ASP A 70 5.60 11.61 12.34
C ASP A 70 4.21 11.56 13.03
N ARG A 71 3.13 11.55 12.26
CA ARG A 71 1.75 11.53 12.76
C ARG A 71 1.08 10.18 12.71
N ALA A 72 1.76 9.16 12.20
CA ALA A 72 1.12 7.89 11.86
C ALA A 72 1.57 6.76 12.78
N ASP A 73 0.68 5.81 13.01
CA ASP A 73 0.97 4.55 13.67
C ASP A 73 1.41 3.50 12.62
N VAL A 74 0.98 3.73 11.35
CA VAL A 74 1.31 2.88 10.20
C VAL A 74 1.64 3.76 8.99
N VAL A 75 2.74 3.48 8.32
CA VAL A 75 3.23 4.23 7.16
C VAL A 75 3.27 3.33 5.93
N VAL A 76 2.44 3.64 4.94
CA VAL A 76 2.39 2.93 3.65
C VAL A 76 3.30 3.63 2.65
N LEU A 77 4.26 2.88 2.10
CA LEU A 77 5.21 3.35 1.09
C LEU A 77 4.60 3.20 -0.31
N ALA A 78 3.63 4.07 -0.65
CA ALA A 78 2.92 4.05 -1.93
C ALA A 78 3.72 4.74 -3.04
N VAL A 79 5.00 4.40 -3.15
CA VAL A 79 5.96 4.92 -4.12
C VAL A 79 6.49 3.81 -5.03
N PRO A 80 7.02 4.14 -6.23
CA PRO A 80 7.65 3.14 -7.08
C PRO A 80 8.80 2.41 -6.38
N ALA A 81 9.01 1.13 -6.74
CA ALA A 81 9.99 0.24 -6.13
C ALA A 81 11.40 0.84 -6.02
N TYR A 82 11.83 1.60 -7.04
CA TYR A 82 13.16 2.24 -7.06
C TYR A 82 13.30 3.47 -6.15
N HIS A 83 12.20 3.91 -5.52
CA HIS A 83 12.20 5.00 -4.54
C HIS A 83 12.03 4.54 -3.09
N ILE A 84 11.87 3.25 -2.83
CA ILE A 84 11.57 2.72 -1.49
C ILE A 84 12.67 3.10 -0.49
N ALA A 85 13.93 2.79 -0.78
CA ALA A 85 15.03 3.07 0.14
C ALA A 85 15.19 4.56 0.40
N ASP A 86 15.23 5.39 -0.65
CA ASP A 86 15.36 6.84 -0.53
C ASP A 86 14.18 7.48 0.23
N THR A 87 12.97 6.92 0.09
CA THR A 87 11.78 7.41 0.80
C THR A 87 11.87 7.09 2.29
N ILE A 88 12.32 5.89 2.67
CA ILE A 88 12.53 5.51 4.06
C ILE A 88 13.62 6.39 4.69
N GLU A 89 14.79 6.53 4.04
CA GLU A 89 15.88 7.38 4.50
C GLU A 89 15.42 8.83 4.73
N ALA A 90 14.59 9.36 3.82
CA ALA A 90 14.10 10.74 3.91
C ALA A 90 13.12 10.98 5.07
N VAL A 91 12.58 9.95 5.69
CA VAL A 91 11.62 10.03 6.81
C VAL A 91 12.08 9.28 8.06
N GLU A 92 13.31 8.76 8.09
CA GLU A 92 13.80 7.90 9.18
C GLU A 92 13.71 8.58 10.56
N ASP A 93 14.02 9.88 10.64
CA ASP A 93 13.92 10.69 11.86
C ASP A 93 12.46 10.93 12.32
N SER A 94 11.48 10.55 11.51
CA SER A 94 10.05 10.70 11.77
C SER A 94 9.34 9.37 12.06
N LEU A 95 10.12 8.29 12.17
CA LEU A 95 9.63 6.95 12.48
C LEU A 95 10.05 6.59 13.90
N ASP A 96 9.08 6.24 14.73
CA ASP A 96 9.30 5.81 16.10
C ASP A 96 9.31 4.26 16.20
N GLU A 97 9.96 3.76 17.27
CA GLU A 97 9.91 2.33 17.61
C GLU A 97 8.45 1.88 17.83
N GLY A 98 8.00 0.92 17.06
CA GLY A 98 6.63 0.40 17.09
C GLY A 98 5.75 0.91 15.95
N ASP A 99 6.19 1.90 15.17
CA ASP A 99 5.54 2.22 13.90
C ASP A 99 5.73 1.06 12.92
N ILE A 100 4.75 0.88 12.02
CA ILE A 100 4.80 -0.20 11.04
C ILE A 100 4.96 0.39 9.64
N LEU A 101 5.97 -0.06 8.90
CA LEU A 101 6.09 0.22 7.47
C LEU A 101 5.37 -0.85 6.64
N ILE A 102 4.56 -0.41 5.69
CA ILE A 102 3.92 -1.28 4.70
C ILE A 102 4.45 -0.94 3.31
N THR A 103 4.88 -1.93 2.55
CA THR A 103 5.24 -1.75 1.14
C THR A 103 4.35 -2.56 0.21
N PRO A 104 3.55 -1.89 -0.65
CA PRO A 104 2.80 -2.52 -1.73
C PRO A 104 3.59 -2.59 -3.04
N ALA A 105 4.82 -2.09 -3.06
CA ALA A 105 5.60 -1.93 -4.26
C ALA A 105 6.14 -3.26 -4.81
N THR A 106 6.08 -3.40 -6.12
CA THR A 106 6.63 -4.54 -6.86
C THR A 106 7.66 -4.06 -7.87
N GLY A 107 8.82 -4.69 -7.88
CA GLY A 107 9.81 -4.48 -8.92
C GLY A 107 9.33 -5.09 -10.24
N MET A 108 9.11 -4.25 -11.26
CA MET A 108 8.65 -4.71 -12.57
C MET A 108 9.47 -4.10 -13.70
N LYS A 109 9.63 -4.89 -14.77
CA LYS A 109 10.19 -4.46 -16.04
C LYS A 109 9.22 -4.84 -17.16
N ARG A 110 9.08 -3.95 -18.15
CA ARG A 110 8.28 -4.20 -19.34
C ARG A 110 9.17 -4.35 -20.56
N ASP A 111 8.83 -5.31 -21.42
CA ASP A 111 9.39 -5.48 -22.76
C ASP A 111 8.29 -5.78 -23.80
N ALA A 112 8.68 -6.31 -24.95
CA ALA A 112 7.74 -6.63 -26.04
C ALA A 112 6.80 -7.80 -25.71
N GLU A 113 7.16 -8.64 -24.74
CA GLU A 113 6.40 -9.84 -24.35
C GLU A 113 5.49 -9.60 -23.14
N GLY A 114 5.62 -8.45 -22.46
CA GLY A 114 4.78 -8.09 -21.33
C GLY A 114 5.54 -7.56 -20.13
N PHE A 115 4.96 -7.76 -18.95
CA PHE A 115 5.54 -7.38 -17.68
C PHE A 115 6.21 -8.58 -17.01
N HIS A 116 7.38 -8.33 -16.46
CA HIS A 116 8.18 -9.35 -15.77
C HIS A 116 8.57 -8.85 -14.41
N TYR A 117 8.59 -9.75 -13.43
CA TYR A 117 9.14 -9.43 -12.13
C TYR A 117 10.62 -9.08 -12.26
N HIS A 118 10.99 -7.90 -11.75
CA HIS A 118 12.34 -7.40 -11.76
C HIS A 118 12.89 -7.34 -10.34
N LYS A 119 13.58 -8.42 -9.98
CA LYS A 119 14.14 -8.61 -8.65
C LYS A 119 15.25 -7.60 -8.36
N PRO A 120 15.13 -6.77 -7.30
CA PRO A 120 16.22 -5.89 -6.88
C PRO A 120 17.39 -6.68 -6.27
N GLY A 121 18.55 -6.04 -6.06
CA GLY A 121 19.74 -6.67 -5.50
C GLY A 121 19.52 -7.30 -4.12
N ALA A 122 18.64 -6.73 -3.31
CA ALA A 122 18.23 -7.27 -1.99
C ALA A 122 17.45 -8.60 -2.09
N GLY A 123 16.87 -8.90 -3.26
CA GLY A 123 16.11 -10.13 -3.48
C GLY A 123 14.60 -9.92 -3.64
N SER A 124 14.04 -8.90 -3.03
CA SER A 124 12.67 -8.41 -3.20
C SER A 124 12.58 -6.95 -2.79
N VAL A 125 11.52 -6.25 -3.18
CA VAL A 125 11.30 -4.85 -2.77
C VAL A 125 10.97 -4.78 -1.29
N THR A 126 10.22 -5.74 -0.77
CA THR A 126 9.93 -5.84 0.67
C THR A 126 11.21 -6.02 1.47
N LYS A 127 12.13 -6.89 1.02
CA LYS A 127 13.42 -7.06 1.68
C LYS A 127 14.29 -5.80 1.60
N LEU A 128 14.25 -5.07 0.47
CA LEU A 128 14.91 -3.78 0.35
C LEU A 128 14.37 -2.77 1.38
N ALA A 129 13.06 -2.76 1.61
CA ALA A 129 12.45 -1.93 2.65
C ALA A 129 12.91 -2.34 4.06
N VAL A 130 13.02 -3.65 4.35
CA VAL A 130 13.57 -4.14 5.63
C VAL A 130 15.02 -3.69 5.84
N GLU A 131 15.86 -3.76 4.79
CA GLU A 131 17.27 -3.33 4.88
C GLU A 131 17.42 -1.80 5.07
N ALA A 132 16.43 -1.01 4.63
CA ALA A 132 16.43 0.44 4.76
C ALA A 132 15.72 0.96 6.02
N ALA A 133 14.86 0.15 6.63
CA ALA A 133 14.07 0.55 7.80
C ALA A 133 14.97 0.80 9.04
N PRO A 134 14.67 1.80 9.88
CA PRO A 134 15.32 1.97 11.15
C PRO A 134 15.17 0.75 12.07
N GLU A 135 16.11 0.57 12.99
CA GLU A 135 16.03 -0.48 14.02
C GLU A 135 14.75 -0.32 14.85
N GLY A 136 14.01 -1.40 15.07
CA GLY A 136 12.75 -1.40 15.85
C GLY A 136 11.50 -1.04 15.04
N VAL A 137 11.64 -0.72 13.74
CA VAL A 137 10.51 -0.44 12.85
C VAL A 137 10.25 -1.63 11.94
N PRO A 138 9.23 -2.47 12.23
CA PRO A 138 8.91 -3.64 11.44
C PRO A 138 8.36 -3.27 10.05
N VAL A 139 8.65 -4.14 9.07
CA VAL A 139 8.15 -4.00 7.70
C VAL A 139 7.23 -5.15 7.35
N VAL A 140 6.09 -4.81 6.76
CA VAL A 140 5.13 -5.77 6.21
C VAL A 140 4.99 -5.52 4.70
N GLY A 141 5.22 -6.54 3.90
CA GLY A 141 4.81 -6.52 2.50
C GLY A 141 3.34 -6.89 2.40
N ALA A 142 2.53 -6.01 1.80
CA ALA A 142 1.09 -6.21 1.63
C ALA A 142 0.56 -5.40 0.45
N PHE A 143 -0.62 -5.76 -0.04
CA PHE A 143 -1.34 -5.03 -1.11
C PHE A 143 -0.68 -5.05 -2.49
N HIS A 144 0.36 -5.83 -2.72
CA HIS A 144 1.10 -5.90 -3.99
C HIS A 144 0.20 -6.30 -5.18
N ASN A 145 -0.74 -7.19 -4.95
CA ASN A 145 -1.60 -7.78 -5.96
C ASN A 145 -2.91 -7.02 -6.19
N LEU A 146 -3.06 -5.83 -5.61
CA LEU A 146 -4.27 -5.01 -5.76
C LEU A 146 -4.14 -4.08 -6.97
N ALA A 147 -5.19 -4.06 -7.79
CA ALA A 147 -5.28 -3.13 -8.92
C ALA A 147 -5.83 -1.77 -8.46
N ALA A 148 -5.11 -0.70 -8.77
CA ALA A 148 -5.49 0.66 -8.39
C ALA A 148 -6.88 1.06 -8.90
N GLY A 149 -7.23 0.70 -10.15
CA GLY A 149 -8.53 0.97 -10.73
C GLY A 149 -9.68 0.31 -9.95
N ARG A 150 -9.45 -0.90 -9.42
CA ARG A 150 -10.43 -1.59 -8.59
C ARG A 150 -10.56 -0.98 -7.19
N LEU A 151 -9.46 -0.46 -6.64
CA LEU A 151 -9.48 0.21 -5.35
C LEU A 151 -10.21 1.56 -5.40
N THR A 152 -10.03 2.33 -6.46
CA THR A 152 -10.65 3.66 -6.62
C THR A 152 -12.14 3.59 -6.98
N ASP A 153 -12.61 2.48 -7.54
CA ASP A 153 -14.04 2.25 -7.77
C ASP A 153 -14.73 1.80 -6.48
N LEU A 154 -15.20 2.77 -5.68
CA LEU A 154 -15.83 2.50 -4.38
C LEU A 154 -17.20 1.79 -4.50
N ASP A 155 -17.80 1.75 -5.69
CA ASP A 155 -19.04 1.03 -5.95
C ASP A 155 -18.78 -0.45 -6.30
N ALA A 156 -17.53 -0.80 -6.62
CA ALA A 156 -17.14 -2.18 -6.89
C ALA A 156 -16.86 -2.95 -5.59
N GLU A 157 -17.49 -4.12 -5.46
CA GLU A 157 -17.13 -5.10 -4.43
C GLU A 157 -15.74 -5.69 -4.75
N LEU A 158 -14.84 -5.69 -3.78
CA LEU A 158 -13.50 -6.24 -3.99
C LEU A 158 -13.54 -7.77 -4.15
N GLY A 159 -14.01 -8.50 -3.15
CA GLY A 159 -14.15 -9.95 -3.20
C GLY A 159 -12.83 -10.68 -3.51
N ILE A 160 -11.69 -10.14 -3.04
CA ILE A 160 -10.32 -10.59 -3.37
C ILE A 160 -9.46 -10.74 -2.13
N ASP A 161 -8.31 -11.38 -2.29
CA ASP A 161 -7.34 -11.57 -1.23
C ASP A 161 -6.13 -10.64 -1.42
N THR A 162 -5.53 -10.23 -0.32
CA THR A 162 -4.16 -9.67 -0.29
C THR A 162 -3.24 -10.60 0.48
N LEU A 163 -2.00 -10.71 0.04
CA LEU A 163 -1.00 -11.58 0.63
C LEU A 163 -0.06 -10.75 1.52
N LEU A 164 0.16 -11.22 2.75
CA LEU A 164 1.00 -10.54 3.73
C LEU A 164 2.28 -11.34 4.00
N ILE A 165 3.40 -10.64 4.04
CA ILE A 165 4.71 -11.18 4.34
C ILE A 165 5.43 -10.30 5.35
N SER A 166 5.88 -10.89 6.44
CA SER A 166 6.72 -10.22 7.45
C SER A 166 7.36 -11.26 8.35
N ASP A 167 8.54 -10.94 8.89
CA ASP A 167 9.17 -11.72 9.96
C ASP A 167 8.67 -11.26 11.35
N ASP A 168 7.92 -10.15 11.43
CA ASP A 168 7.25 -9.67 12.64
C ASP A 168 5.76 -10.05 12.64
N GLU A 169 5.40 -11.03 13.47
CA GLU A 169 4.04 -11.56 13.55
C GLU A 169 3.03 -10.54 14.11
N SER A 170 3.45 -9.64 15.00
CA SER A 170 2.59 -8.61 15.57
C SER A 170 2.22 -7.56 14.54
N ALA A 171 3.23 -7.06 13.82
CA ALA A 171 3.03 -6.12 12.72
C ALA A 171 2.18 -6.74 11.60
N LYS A 172 2.46 -7.99 11.23
CA LYS A 172 1.66 -8.72 10.23
C LYS A 172 0.20 -8.86 10.64
N SER A 173 -0.07 -9.19 11.91
CA SER A 173 -1.44 -9.25 12.45
C SER A 173 -2.15 -7.90 12.43
N THR A 174 -1.45 -6.81 12.74
CA THR A 174 -2.00 -5.46 12.65
C THR A 174 -2.37 -5.10 11.22
N VAL A 175 -1.48 -5.39 10.26
CA VAL A 175 -1.75 -5.11 8.84
C VAL A 175 -2.86 -6.01 8.27
N ALA A 176 -2.98 -7.26 8.77
CA ALA A 176 -4.12 -8.11 8.42
C ALA A 176 -5.45 -7.47 8.82
N SER A 177 -5.54 -6.95 10.05
CA SER A 177 -6.73 -6.23 10.51
C SER A 177 -7.03 -5.00 9.66
N LEU A 178 -6.00 -4.19 9.33
CA LEU A 178 -6.17 -3.02 8.45
C LEU A 178 -6.65 -3.39 7.04
N ALA A 179 -6.21 -4.53 6.51
CA ALA A 179 -6.69 -5.02 5.22
C ALA A 179 -8.16 -5.45 5.29
N GLU A 180 -8.55 -6.15 6.37
CA GLU A 180 -9.90 -6.64 6.58
C GLU A 180 -10.90 -5.53 6.97
N ASP A 181 -10.43 -4.37 7.41
CA ASP A 181 -11.25 -3.16 7.56
C ASP A 181 -11.69 -2.57 6.21
N ILE A 182 -11.13 -3.05 5.10
CA ILE A 182 -11.59 -2.74 3.74
C ILE A 182 -12.60 -3.81 3.28
N ASP A 183 -13.83 -3.43 3.05
CA ASP A 183 -14.90 -4.35 2.67
C ASP A 183 -14.55 -5.20 1.43
N GLY A 184 -14.69 -6.51 1.60
CA GLY A 184 -14.44 -7.48 0.54
C GLY A 184 -12.95 -7.81 0.31
N LEU A 185 -12.04 -7.27 1.13
CA LEU A 185 -10.63 -7.64 1.11
C LEU A 185 -10.32 -8.62 2.24
N ARG A 186 -9.80 -9.81 1.92
CA ARG A 186 -9.35 -10.81 2.87
C ARG A 186 -7.82 -10.84 2.92
N ALA A 187 -7.25 -10.82 4.11
CA ALA A 187 -5.82 -10.95 4.32
C ALA A 187 -5.41 -12.40 4.49
N LEU A 188 -4.37 -12.83 3.77
CA LEU A 188 -3.80 -14.16 3.88
C LEU A 188 -2.31 -14.07 4.22
N ASP A 189 -1.90 -14.80 5.24
CA ASP A 189 -0.49 -14.91 5.62
C ASP A 189 0.28 -15.75 4.59
N ALA A 190 1.27 -15.15 3.94
CA ALA A 190 2.16 -15.80 2.99
C ALA A 190 3.54 -16.10 3.60
N GLY A 191 3.69 -15.98 4.91
CA GLY A 191 4.91 -16.30 5.65
C GLY A 191 5.85 -15.13 5.85
N GLY A 192 7.12 -15.44 6.01
CA GLY A 192 8.18 -14.46 6.26
C GLY A 192 8.70 -13.76 5.00
N ILE A 193 9.61 -12.81 5.21
CA ILE A 193 10.25 -12.01 4.13
C ILE A 193 10.94 -12.88 3.07
N ALA A 194 11.35 -14.08 3.40
CA ALA A 194 11.91 -15.02 2.42
C ALA A 194 10.99 -15.34 1.24
N ASN A 195 9.66 -15.21 1.43
CA ASN A 195 8.65 -15.47 0.40
C ASN A 195 8.24 -14.19 -0.39
N ALA A 196 8.88 -13.08 -0.13
CA ALA A 196 8.47 -11.79 -0.71
C ALA A 196 8.56 -11.76 -2.25
N ALA A 197 9.58 -12.39 -2.82
CA ALA A 197 9.76 -12.42 -4.28
C ALA A 197 8.60 -13.14 -5.00
N GLU A 198 8.10 -14.22 -4.42
CA GLU A 198 6.98 -14.99 -4.93
C GLU A 198 5.68 -14.19 -4.86
N VAL A 199 5.43 -13.52 -3.74
CA VAL A 199 4.25 -12.66 -3.55
C VAL A 199 4.28 -11.46 -4.51
N GLU A 200 5.39 -10.74 -4.59
CA GLU A 200 5.56 -9.61 -5.50
C GLU A 200 5.37 -10.02 -6.97
N SER A 201 5.80 -11.24 -7.35
CA SER A 201 5.70 -11.74 -8.72
C SER A 201 4.27 -12.00 -9.20
N VAL A 202 3.29 -12.05 -8.31
CA VAL A 202 1.86 -12.17 -8.67
C VAL A 202 1.39 -10.93 -9.44
N THR A 203 1.90 -9.74 -9.14
CA THR A 203 1.49 -8.48 -9.79
C THR A 203 1.73 -8.49 -11.31
N PRO A 204 2.95 -8.72 -11.84
CA PRO A 204 3.14 -8.79 -13.28
C PRO A 204 2.38 -9.95 -13.94
N LEU A 205 2.15 -11.07 -13.23
CA LEU A 205 1.31 -12.15 -13.72
C LEU A 205 -0.13 -11.68 -14.00
N LEU A 206 -0.76 -10.99 -13.04
CA LEU A 206 -2.11 -10.47 -13.18
C LEU A 206 -2.22 -9.47 -14.32
N ILE A 207 -1.24 -8.57 -14.46
CA ILE A 207 -1.18 -7.60 -15.55
C ILE A 207 -1.10 -8.32 -16.90
N ASN A 208 -0.24 -9.32 -17.04
CA ASN A 208 -0.10 -10.09 -18.28
C ASN A 208 -1.38 -10.89 -18.60
N VAL A 209 -2.05 -11.45 -17.60
CA VAL A 209 -3.35 -12.12 -17.81
C VAL A 209 -4.37 -11.13 -18.36
N ALA A 210 -4.49 -9.93 -17.78
CA ALA A 210 -5.39 -8.91 -18.28
C ALA A 210 -5.03 -8.46 -19.70
N MET A 211 -3.75 -8.28 -20.02
CA MET A 211 -3.29 -7.85 -21.34
C MET A 211 -3.55 -8.87 -22.45
N ASN A 212 -3.59 -10.16 -22.13
CA ASN A 212 -3.74 -11.25 -23.10
C ASN A 212 -5.18 -11.80 -23.20
N ASN A 213 -6.14 -11.21 -22.47
CA ASN A 213 -7.53 -11.65 -22.49
C ASN A 213 -8.48 -10.44 -22.59
N ASP A 214 -9.17 -10.33 -23.72
CA ASP A 214 -10.10 -9.24 -23.99
C ASP A 214 -11.18 -9.14 -22.89
N GLY A 215 -11.44 -7.92 -22.45
CA GLY A 215 -12.47 -7.62 -21.45
C GLY A 215 -12.03 -7.86 -19.99
N LEU A 216 -10.81 -8.34 -19.75
CA LEU A 216 -10.24 -8.44 -18.40
C LEU A 216 -9.38 -7.20 -18.09
N HIS A 217 -9.65 -6.58 -16.95
CA HIS A 217 -8.87 -5.48 -16.41
C HIS A 217 -8.98 -5.49 -14.87
N ASP A 218 -8.07 -4.80 -14.19
CA ASP A 218 -8.08 -4.63 -12.72
C ASP A 218 -8.27 -5.95 -11.96
N LEU A 219 -7.51 -6.96 -12.37
CA LEU A 219 -7.65 -8.31 -11.84
C LEU A 219 -7.23 -8.38 -10.37
N GLY A 220 -7.99 -9.14 -9.60
CA GLY A 220 -7.65 -9.58 -8.25
C GLY A 220 -7.43 -11.08 -8.20
N VAL A 221 -6.92 -11.56 -7.08
CA VAL A 221 -6.75 -13.00 -6.77
C VAL A 221 -7.68 -13.35 -5.63
N ARG A 222 -8.27 -14.56 -5.70
CA ARG A 222 -8.98 -15.19 -4.58
C ARG A 222 -8.53 -16.65 -4.48
N PHE A 223 -8.19 -17.06 -3.28
CA PHE A 223 -7.81 -18.43 -2.96
C PHE A 223 -8.98 -19.12 -2.25
N ASP A 224 -9.45 -20.24 -2.81
CA ASP A 224 -10.57 -21.04 -2.30
C ASP A 224 -10.10 -22.37 -1.70
#